data_3e870bbaed59742f7836a3dc6cdedb92
#
_entry.id   3e870bbaed59742f7836a3dc6cdedb92
#
_cell.length_a   1.000
_cell.length_b   1.000
_cell.length_c   1.000
_cell.angle_alpha   90.00
_cell.angle_beta   90.00
_cell.angle_gamma   90.00
#
_symmetry.space_group_name_H-M   'P 1'
#
loop_
_entity.id
_entity.type
_entity.pdbx_description
1 polymer ?
#
loop_
_entity_poly.entity_id
_entity_poly.type
_entity_poly.pdbx_seq_one_letter_code
_entity_poly.pdbx_strand_id
1 'polypeptide(L)'
;HNAKVAKSEKLKQQKKQKKGATSNPSDLQKHIQQTKLEQQKKAEELNQTRQVSLKQREQEARVKQILEHHNQDAIRGERTFNFTYQNKVKNIDVNEKTQKALSGGRLAICVLEGKFYVLDDEPARKVAEVDEKYIVFHVEPENKPKDEDDPYADFEVPDDIVW
;
A
#
# COMPACT_ATOMS: atom_id res chain seq x y z
N HIS A 1 29.56 57.93 41.01
CA HIS A 1 28.09 57.93 41.24
C HIS A 1 27.33 58.23 39.94
N ASN A 2 27.85 59.06 39.03
CA ASN A 2 27.17 59.51 37.81
C ASN A 2 27.02 58.43 36.72
N ALA A 3 27.93 57.45 36.65
CA ALA A 3 27.85 56.38 35.63
C ALA A 3 26.67 55.36 35.86
N LYS A 4 26.25 55.17 37.13
CA LYS A 4 25.09 54.27 37.44
C LYS A 4 23.76 54.95 37.12
N VAL A 5 23.66 56.26 37.25
CA VAL A 5 22.46 57.02 36.94
C VAL A 5 22.23 57.07 35.45
N ALA A 6 23.27 57.34 34.63
CA ALA A 6 23.19 57.36 33.18
C ALA A 6 22.77 55.95 32.56
N LYS A 7 23.23 54.87 33.20
CA LYS A 7 22.86 53.50 32.74
C LYS A 7 21.41 53.15 33.07
N SER A 8 20.91 53.67 34.22
CA SER A 8 19.49 53.43 34.58
C SER A 8 18.52 54.24 33.73
N GLU A 9 18.90 55.45 33.33
CA GLU A 9 18.11 56.29 32.43
C GLU A 9 18.07 55.74 31.01
N LYS A 10 19.21 55.27 30.51
CA LYS A 10 19.25 54.60 29.18
C LYS A 10 18.38 53.33 29.12
N LEU A 11 18.33 52.56 30.21
CA LEU A 11 17.46 51.38 30.32
C LEU A 11 15.97 51.76 30.41
N LYS A 12 15.64 52.87 31.08
CA LYS A 12 14.28 53.42 31.16
C LYS A 12 13.82 53.98 29.80
N GLN A 13 14.71 54.62 29.03
CA GLN A 13 14.40 55.12 27.71
C GLN A 13 14.21 53.94 26.70
N GLN A 14 15.04 52.91 26.74
CA GLN A 14 14.83 51.70 25.92
C GLN A 14 13.53 50.95 26.26
N LYS A 15 13.13 50.92 27.54
CA LYS A 15 11.84 50.34 27.93
C LYS A 15 10.66 51.21 27.51
N LYS A 16 10.81 52.53 27.44
CA LYS A 16 9.76 53.44 26.92
C LYS A 16 9.62 53.34 25.40
N GLN A 17 10.72 53.19 24.65
CA GLN A 17 10.67 53.02 23.20
C GLN A 17 10.07 51.65 22.80
N LYS A 18 10.27 50.58 23.60
CA LYS A 18 9.63 49.28 23.38
C LYS A 18 8.15 49.25 23.79
N LYS A 19 7.67 50.21 24.58
CA LYS A 19 6.25 50.34 24.91
C LYS A 19 5.46 51.21 23.93
N GLY A 20 6.11 51.86 23.00
CA GLY A 20 5.46 52.73 22.01
C GLY A 20 5.05 52.06 20.68
N ALA A 21 5.35 50.79 20.52
CA ALA A 21 4.76 50.00 19.46
C ALA A 21 3.42 49.40 19.94
N THR A 22 2.41 50.25 20.09
CA THR A 22 1.02 49.86 20.21
C THR A 22 0.60 49.23 18.86
N SER A 23 0.92 47.93 18.69
CA SER A 23 0.19 47.13 17.72
C SER A 23 -1.29 47.23 18.12
N ASN A 24 -2.12 47.74 17.22
CA ASN A 24 -3.56 47.80 17.39
C ASN A 24 -4.06 46.46 17.96
N PRO A 25 -4.88 46.47 19.02
CA PRO A 25 -5.40 45.21 19.58
C PRO A 25 -6.08 44.30 18.53
N SER A 26 -6.56 44.92 17.45
CA SER A 26 -7.09 44.22 16.26
C SER A 26 -6.01 43.44 15.48
N ASP A 27 -4.77 43.95 15.35
CA ASP A 27 -3.73 43.27 14.59
C ASP A 27 -3.11 42.10 15.39
N LEU A 28 -3.03 42.29 16.70
CA LEU A 28 -2.61 41.22 17.61
C LEU A 28 -3.61 40.04 17.60
N GLN A 29 -4.91 40.36 17.61
CA GLN A 29 -5.96 39.34 17.53
C GLN A 29 -5.93 38.61 16.17
N LYS A 30 -5.74 39.32 15.09
CA LYS A 30 -5.60 38.71 13.73
C LYS A 30 -4.38 37.79 13.69
N HIS A 31 -3.24 38.20 14.23
CA HIS A 31 -2.04 37.37 14.26
C HIS A 31 -2.25 36.10 15.10
N ILE A 32 -2.91 36.21 16.26
CA ILE A 32 -3.23 35.05 17.10
C ILE A 32 -4.19 34.08 16.37
N GLN A 33 -5.20 34.61 15.68
CA GLN A 33 -6.11 33.81 14.88
C GLN A 33 -5.40 33.10 13.72
N GLN A 34 -4.53 33.82 12.99
CA GLN A 34 -3.74 33.21 11.91
C GLN A 34 -2.83 32.11 12.44
N THR A 35 -2.11 32.35 13.52
CA THR A 35 -1.22 31.36 14.15
C THR A 35 -1.99 30.12 14.61
N LYS A 36 -3.18 30.30 15.21
CA LYS A 36 -4.04 29.18 15.58
C LYS A 36 -4.52 28.40 14.37
N LEU A 37 -4.93 29.07 13.31
CA LEU A 37 -5.39 28.44 12.08
C LEU A 37 -4.27 27.64 11.41
N GLU A 38 -3.05 28.20 11.38
CA GLU A 38 -1.87 27.49 10.85
C GLU A 38 -1.50 26.27 11.70
N GLN A 39 -1.57 26.40 13.04
CA GLN A 39 -1.33 25.28 13.94
C GLN A 39 -2.38 24.19 13.76
N GLN A 40 -3.66 24.56 13.61
CA GLN A 40 -4.72 23.61 13.36
C GLN A 40 -4.52 22.87 12.04
N LYS A 41 -4.21 23.59 10.95
CA LYS A 41 -3.94 22.97 9.64
C LYS A 41 -2.75 22.00 9.72
N LYS A 42 -1.63 22.42 10.33
CA LYS A 42 -0.47 21.53 10.51
C LYS A 42 -0.79 20.30 11.35
N ALA A 43 -1.58 20.45 12.40
CA ALA A 43 -2.01 19.33 13.24
C ALA A 43 -2.93 18.38 12.47
N GLU A 44 -3.81 18.92 11.65
CA GLU A 44 -4.72 18.13 10.81
C GLU A 44 -3.97 17.38 9.69
N GLU A 45 -3.06 18.04 8.99
CA GLU A 45 -2.17 17.41 8.00
C GLU A 45 -1.33 16.30 8.63
N LEU A 46 -0.76 16.54 9.80
CA LEU A 46 0.02 15.55 10.54
C LEU A 46 -0.85 14.35 10.94
N ASN A 47 -2.06 14.61 11.41
CA ASN A 47 -3.02 13.55 11.75
C ASN A 47 -3.43 12.74 10.53
N GLN A 48 -3.74 13.39 9.42
CA GLN A 48 -4.08 12.70 8.17
C GLN A 48 -2.93 11.81 7.68
N THR A 49 -1.70 12.37 7.65
CA THR A 49 -0.49 11.61 7.27
C THR A 49 -0.29 10.40 8.18
N ARG A 50 -0.47 10.59 9.49
CA ARG A 50 -0.36 9.50 10.47
C ARG A 50 -1.43 8.43 10.27
N GLN A 51 -2.68 8.82 10.01
CA GLN A 51 -3.75 7.87 9.75
C GLN A 51 -3.51 7.07 8.47
N VAL A 52 -3.04 7.72 7.39
CA VAL A 52 -2.70 7.04 6.14
C VAL A 52 -1.57 6.03 6.37
N SER A 53 -0.51 6.43 7.08
CA SER A 53 0.61 5.51 7.37
C SER A 53 0.21 4.33 8.25
N LEU A 54 -0.70 4.54 9.21
CA LEU A 54 -1.22 3.45 10.05
C LEU A 54 -2.06 2.48 9.24
N LYS A 55 -2.95 2.97 8.37
CA LYS A 55 -3.74 2.12 7.47
C LYS A 55 -2.87 1.30 6.52
N GLN A 56 -1.83 1.91 5.96
CA GLN A 56 -0.89 1.19 5.09
C GLN A 56 -0.19 0.06 5.84
N ARG A 57 0.33 0.33 7.04
CA ARG A 57 0.96 -0.70 7.88
C ARG A 57 0.00 -1.83 8.28
N GLU A 58 -1.23 -1.48 8.56
CA GLU A 58 -2.27 -2.48 8.87
C GLU A 58 -2.57 -3.37 7.66
N GLN A 59 -2.69 -2.78 6.48
CA GLN A 59 -2.88 -3.52 5.23
C GLN A 59 -1.68 -4.43 4.93
N GLU A 60 -0.46 -3.92 5.04
CA GLU A 60 0.77 -4.71 4.85
C GLU A 60 0.86 -5.87 5.85
N ALA A 61 0.55 -5.61 7.12
CA ALA A 61 0.55 -6.66 8.15
C ALA A 61 -0.51 -7.73 7.88
N ARG A 62 -1.69 -7.34 7.42
CA ARG A 62 -2.77 -8.27 7.04
C ARG A 62 -2.35 -9.13 5.84
N VAL A 63 -1.81 -8.50 4.80
CA VAL A 63 -1.29 -9.23 3.64
C VAL A 63 -0.18 -10.19 4.05
N LYS A 64 0.78 -9.72 4.86
CA LYS A 64 1.88 -10.56 5.37
C LYS A 64 1.35 -11.79 6.11
N GLN A 65 0.38 -11.61 6.99
CA GLN A 65 -0.24 -12.70 7.73
C GLN A 65 -0.89 -13.73 6.80
N ILE A 66 -1.62 -13.28 5.77
CA ILE A 66 -2.23 -14.18 4.79
C ILE A 66 -1.15 -14.93 4.01
N LEU A 67 -0.10 -14.23 3.54
CA LEU A 67 1.00 -14.82 2.79
C LEU A 67 1.76 -15.86 3.60
N GLU A 68 2.10 -15.58 4.86
CA GLU A 68 2.83 -16.50 5.72
C GLU A 68 2.00 -17.73 6.10
N HIS A 69 0.69 -17.55 6.32
CA HIS A 69 -0.19 -18.64 6.72
C HIS A 69 -0.55 -19.59 5.58
N HIS A 70 -0.70 -19.06 4.37
CA HIS A 70 -1.14 -19.82 3.19
C HIS A 70 0.01 -20.13 2.21
N ASN A 71 1.25 -19.79 2.56
CA ASN A 71 2.39 -20.09 1.71
C ASN A 71 2.56 -21.60 1.56
N GLN A 72 2.54 -22.06 0.31
CA GLN A 72 2.77 -23.46 0.00
C GLN A 72 4.27 -23.72 -0.13
N ASP A 73 4.95 -24.03 0.97
CA ASP A 73 6.39 -24.34 0.99
C ASP A 73 6.82 -25.54 0.12
N ALA A 74 5.87 -26.36 -0.32
CA ALA A 74 6.09 -27.52 -1.18
C ALA A 74 6.40 -27.19 -2.65
N ILE A 75 6.71 -25.94 -2.96
CA ILE A 75 6.79 -25.40 -4.33
C ILE A 75 8.13 -25.66 -4.98
N ARG A 76 9.15 -25.97 -4.20
CA ARG A 76 10.50 -26.23 -4.73
C ARG A 76 10.49 -27.50 -5.56
N GLY A 77 10.63 -27.34 -6.87
CA GLY A 77 10.70 -28.40 -7.85
C GLY A 77 11.83 -28.17 -8.84
N GLU A 78 11.97 -29.10 -9.78
CA GLU A 78 13.01 -29.05 -10.80
C GLU A 78 12.58 -28.22 -12.05
N ARG A 79 11.34 -27.73 -12.07
CA ARG A 79 10.81 -26.97 -13.20
C ARG A 79 10.78 -25.49 -12.91
N THR A 80 11.23 -24.69 -13.84
CA THR A 80 11.21 -23.23 -13.75
C THR A 80 9.93 -22.68 -14.35
N PHE A 81 9.18 -21.89 -13.56
CA PHE A 81 8.03 -21.14 -14.02
C PHE A 81 8.41 -19.69 -14.21
N ASN A 82 8.21 -19.15 -15.42
CA ASN A 82 8.53 -17.77 -15.77
C ASN A 82 7.27 -16.91 -15.69
N PHE A 83 7.39 -15.73 -15.11
CA PHE A 83 6.34 -14.72 -15.04
C PHE A 83 6.92 -13.32 -15.14
N THR A 84 6.07 -12.35 -15.45
CA THR A 84 6.49 -10.95 -15.59
C THR A 84 6.17 -10.17 -14.32
N TYR A 85 7.18 -9.50 -13.76
CA TYR A 85 7.02 -8.58 -12.63
C TYR A 85 7.81 -7.29 -12.89
N GLN A 86 7.14 -6.13 -12.83
CA GLN A 86 7.75 -4.81 -13.09
C GLN A 86 8.51 -4.74 -14.43
N ASN A 87 7.89 -5.23 -15.51
CA ASN A 87 8.48 -5.31 -16.86
C ASN A 87 9.77 -6.16 -16.94
N LYS A 88 10.01 -7.02 -15.96
CA LYS A 88 11.15 -7.96 -15.96
C LYS A 88 10.62 -9.39 -15.84
N VAL A 89 11.20 -10.28 -16.62
CA VAL A 89 10.92 -11.71 -16.47
C VAL A 89 11.61 -12.20 -15.20
N LYS A 90 10.82 -12.79 -14.31
CA LYS A 90 11.25 -13.47 -13.10
C LYS A 90 10.92 -14.94 -13.20
N ASN A 91 11.62 -15.75 -12.44
CA ASN A 91 11.42 -17.18 -12.40
C ASN A 91 11.34 -17.68 -10.97
N ILE A 92 10.57 -18.73 -10.77
CA ILE A 92 10.51 -19.52 -9.53
C ILE A 92 10.61 -21.00 -9.88
N ASP A 93 11.26 -21.76 -9.03
CA ASP A 93 11.38 -23.19 -9.21
C ASP A 93 10.16 -23.87 -8.57
N VAL A 94 9.40 -24.61 -9.39
CA VAL A 94 8.13 -25.23 -9.01
C VAL A 94 8.11 -26.69 -9.44
N ASN A 95 7.26 -27.47 -8.80
CA ASN A 95 7.01 -28.84 -9.27
C ASN A 95 5.99 -28.85 -10.43
N GLU A 96 5.84 -29.98 -11.12
CA GLU A 96 4.93 -30.11 -12.25
C GLU A 96 3.48 -29.86 -11.88
N LYS A 97 3.05 -30.30 -10.69
CA LYS A 97 1.68 -30.10 -10.19
C LYS A 97 1.41 -28.60 -9.97
N THR A 98 2.35 -27.91 -9.35
CA THR A 98 2.27 -26.46 -9.09
C THR A 98 2.27 -25.68 -10.40
N GLN A 99 3.09 -26.07 -11.38
CA GLN A 99 3.10 -25.43 -12.70
C GLN A 99 1.74 -25.54 -13.39
N LYS A 100 1.14 -26.74 -13.41
CA LYS A 100 -0.21 -26.95 -13.97
C LYS A 100 -1.28 -26.16 -13.20
N ALA A 101 -1.17 -26.10 -11.88
CA ALA A 101 -2.11 -25.35 -11.04
C ALA A 101 -2.00 -23.83 -11.23
N LEU A 102 -0.80 -23.29 -11.43
CA LEU A 102 -0.58 -21.88 -11.79
C LEU A 102 -1.16 -21.55 -13.16
N SER A 103 -0.89 -22.39 -14.17
CA SER A 103 -1.43 -22.21 -15.52
C SER A 103 -2.95 -22.38 -15.57
N GLY A 104 -3.53 -23.19 -14.67
CA GLY A 104 -4.96 -23.42 -14.57
C GLY A 104 -5.72 -22.44 -13.68
N GLY A 105 -5.04 -21.44 -13.10
CA GLY A 105 -5.67 -20.44 -12.24
C GLY A 105 -6.07 -20.92 -10.84
N ARG A 106 -5.60 -22.11 -10.42
CA ARG A 106 -5.84 -22.62 -9.06
C ARG A 106 -4.86 -22.03 -8.04
N LEU A 107 -3.71 -21.59 -8.52
CA LEU A 107 -2.68 -20.95 -7.71
C LEU A 107 -2.34 -19.58 -8.29
N ALA A 108 -1.93 -18.68 -7.44
CA ALA A 108 -1.49 -17.34 -7.79
C ALA A 108 -0.11 -17.04 -7.19
N ILE A 109 0.64 -16.15 -7.84
CA ILE A 109 1.93 -15.68 -7.34
C ILE A 109 1.74 -14.28 -6.76
N CYS A 110 2.09 -14.12 -5.49
CA CYS A 110 2.07 -12.84 -4.80
C CYS A 110 3.49 -12.40 -4.44
N VAL A 111 3.69 -11.09 -4.28
CA VAL A 111 4.97 -10.50 -3.87
C VAL A 111 4.80 -9.66 -2.62
N LEU A 112 5.72 -9.83 -1.68
CA LEU A 112 5.85 -8.94 -0.52
C LEU A 112 7.33 -8.77 -0.19
N GLU A 113 7.77 -7.52 -0.02
CA GLU A 113 9.17 -7.19 0.30
C GLU A 113 10.21 -7.84 -0.65
N GLY A 114 9.83 -8.04 -1.92
CA GLY A 114 10.71 -8.66 -2.93
C GLY A 114 10.80 -10.20 -2.86
N LYS A 115 10.03 -10.84 -1.97
CA LYS A 115 9.87 -12.29 -1.91
C LYS A 115 8.60 -12.71 -2.64
N PHE A 116 8.67 -13.83 -3.35
CA PHE A 116 7.53 -14.40 -4.05
C PHE A 116 6.93 -15.52 -3.23
N TYR A 117 5.60 -15.51 -3.13
CA TYR A 117 4.79 -16.48 -2.41
C TYR A 117 3.78 -17.08 -3.40
N VAL A 118 3.56 -18.36 -3.29
CA VAL A 118 2.51 -19.02 -4.07
C VAL A 118 1.39 -19.41 -3.14
N LEU A 119 0.19 -19.00 -3.50
CA LEU A 119 -1.03 -19.18 -2.72
C LEU A 119 -2.11 -19.84 -3.55
N ASP A 120 -3.06 -20.47 -2.86
CA ASP A 120 -4.31 -20.90 -3.49
C ASP A 120 -5.12 -19.68 -3.98
N ASP A 121 -6.05 -19.90 -4.90
CA ASP A 121 -6.90 -18.86 -5.48
C ASP A 121 -7.69 -18.07 -4.41
N GLU A 122 -8.25 -18.74 -3.41
CA GLU A 122 -9.06 -18.08 -2.37
C GLU A 122 -8.26 -17.07 -1.52
N PRO A 123 -7.11 -17.43 -0.90
CA PRO A 123 -6.30 -16.43 -0.19
C PRO A 123 -5.70 -15.37 -1.11
N ALA A 124 -5.40 -15.69 -2.38
CA ALA A 124 -4.93 -14.70 -3.33
C ALA A 124 -6.00 -13.63 -3.62
N ARG A 125 -7.25 -13.99 -3.76
CA ARG A 125 -8.37 -13.04 -3.88
C ARG A 125 -8.50 -12.15 -2.65
N LYS A 126 -8.33 -12.68 -1.46
CA LYS A 126 -8.33 -11.88 -0.21
C LYS A 126 -7.18 -10.86 -0.17
N VAL A 127 -6.02 -11.21 -0.75
CA VAL A 127 -4.91 -10.27 -0.92
C VAL A 127 -5.25 -9.20 -1.96
N ALA A 128 -5.90 -9.58 -3.08
CA ALA A 128 -6.36 -8.65 -4.11
C ALA A 128 -7.33 -7.60 -3.57
N GLU A 129 -8.26 -8.00 -2.69
CA GLU A 129 -9.20 -7.10 -2.04
C GLU A 129 -8.50 -6.03 -1.18
N VAL A 130 -7.35 -6.36 -0.61
CA VAL A 130 -6.56 -5.40 0.17
C VAL A 130 -5.79 -4.46 -0.74
N ASP A 131 -5.05 -5.00 -1.70
CA ASP A 131 -4.32 -4.23 -2.71
C ASP A 131 -3.81 -5.17 -3.83
N GLU A 132 -4.24 -4.91 -5.07
CA GLU A 132 -3.87 -5.69 -6.26
C GLU A 132 -2.37 -5.67 -6.57
N LYS A 133 -1.62 -4.67 -6.10
CA LYS A 133 -0.18 -4.57 -6.35
C LYS A 133 0.65 -5.71 -5.76
N TYR A 134 0.09 -6.46 -4.80
CA TYR A 134 0.74 -7.64 -4.24
C TYR A 134 0.58 -8.89 -5.11
N ILE A 135 -0.35 -8.87 -6.07
CA ILE A 135 -0.52 -9.96 -7.02
C ILE A 135 0.39 -9.74 -8.22
N VAL A 136 1.19 -10.75 -8.51
CA VAL A 136 2.13 -10.73 -9.64
C VAL A 136 1.60 -11.54 -10.80
N PHE A 137 1.04 -12.70 -10.49
CA PHE A 137 0.50 -13.61 -11.48
C PHE A 137 -0.73 -14.31 -10.92
N HIS A 138 -1.84 -14.15 -11.60
CA HIS A 138 -3.08 -14.85 -11.30
C HIS A 138 -3.85 -15.01 -12.60
N VAL A 139 -4.24 -16.24 -12.93
CA VAL A 139 -5.11 -16.55 -14.07
C VAL A 139 -6.50 -16.73 -13.51
N GLU A 140 -7.43 -15.87 -13.89
CA GLU A 140 -8.84 -16.09 -13.54
C GLU A 140 -9.34 -17.37 -14.20
N PRO A 141 -9.96 -18.29 -13.46
CA PRO A 141 -10.41 -19.57 -14.01
C PRO A 141 -11.48 -19.41 -15.10
N GLU A 142 -12.15 -18.27 -15.18
CA GLU A 142 -13.12 -17.94 -16.23
C GLU A 142 -12.48 -17.53 -17.57
N ASN A 143 -11.19 -17.20 -17.54
CA ASN A 143 -10.45 -16.77 -18.74
C ASN A 143 -9.58 -17.92 -19.29
N LYS A 144 -10.04 -19.18 -19.17
CA LYS A 144 -9.56 -20.18 -20.12
C LYS A 144 -9.90 -19.62 -21.50
N PRO A 145 -8.93 -19.45 -22.41
CA PRO A 145 -9.31 -19.30 -23.80
C PRO A 145 -10.22 -20.51 -24.06
N LYS A 146 -11.49 -20.27 -24.32
CA LYS A 146 -12.29 -21.25 -25.03
C LYS A 146 -11.41 -21.50 -26.25
N ASP A 147 -10.93 -22.71 -26.39
CA ASP A 147 -10.32 -23.14 -27.64
C ASP A 147 -11.34 -22.78 -28.72
N GLU A 148 -11.15 -21.56 -29.31
CA GLU A 148 -12.00 -21.08 -30.41
C GLU A 148 -11.86 -22.00 -31.64
N ASP A 149 -11.02 -23.02 -31.51
CA ASP A 149 -10.65 -23.95 -32.56
C ASP A 149 -11.03 -25.43 -32.19
N ASP A 150 -11.98 -25.60 -31.24
CA ASP A 150 -12.60 -26.92 -31.08
C ASP A 150 -13.79 -27.05 -32.04
N PRO A 151 -13.60 -27.68 -33.21
CA PRO A 151 -14.65 -27.84 -34.21
C PRO A 151 -15.81 -28.75 -33.73
N TYR A 152 -15.72 -29.30 -32.52
CA TYR A 152 -16.70 -30.20 -31.92
C TYR A 152 -17.40 -29.59 -30.69
N ALA A 153 -17.15 -28.31 -30.33
CA ALA A 153 -17.80 -27.67 -29.18
C ALA A 153 -19.34 -27.60 -29.30
N ASP A 154 -19.87 -27.62 -30.51
CA ASP A 154 -21.32 -27.58 -30.79
C ASP A 154 -21.96 -28.99 -31.01
N PHE A 155 -21.19 -30.06 -30.84
CA PHE A 155 -21.74 -31.43 -30.96
C PHE A 155 -22.20 -31.91 -29.57
N GLU A 156 -23.47 -31.71 -29.28
CA GLU A 156 -24.15 -32.45 -28.19
C GLU A 156 -24.19 -33.93 -28.58
N VAL A 157 -23.42 -34.75 -27.88
CA VAL A 157 -23.50 -36.23 -28.00
C VAL A 157 -24.86 -36.63 -27.40
N PRO A 158 -25.78 -37.19 -28.20
CA PRO A 158 -27.04 -37.67 -27.65
C PRO A 158 -26.77 -38.78 -26.65
N ASP A 159 -27.42 -38.72 -25.47
CA ASP A 159 -27.33 -39.72 -24.40
C ASP A 159 -27.94 -41.09 -24.78
N ASP A 160 -28.24 -41.32 -26.05
CA ASP A 160 -29.02 -42.47 -26.53
C ASP A 160 -28.17 -43.63 -27.09
N ILE A 161 -26.86 -43.64 -26.78
CA ILE A 161 -25.99 -44.77 -27.15
C ILE A 161 -25.93 -45.76 -25.97
N VAL A 162 -26.94 -46.61 -25.90
CA VAL A 162 -26.92 -47.82 -25.05
C VAL A 162 -26.17 -48.91 -25.81
N TRP A 163 -25.06 -49.35 -25.22
CA TRP A 163 -24.33 -50.57 -25.65
C TRP A 163 -24.86 -51.81 -24.95
#